data_d2242f141333e685c36d6691d7f639fe
#
_entry.id   d2242f141333e685c36d6691d7f639fe
#
_cell.length_a   1.000
_cell.length_b   1.000
_cell.length_c   1.000
_cell.angle_alpha   90.00
_cell.angle_beta   90.00
_cell.angle_gamma   90.00
#
_symmetry.space_group_name_H-M   'P 1'
#
loop_
_entity.id
_entity.type
_entity.pdbx_description
1 polymer ?
#
loop_
_entity_poly.entity_id
_entity_poly.type
_entity_poly.pdbx_seq_one_letter_code
_entity_poly.pdbx_strand_id
1 'polypeptide(L)'
;EVFAETRDNRGQATASKAFRIISAVFNYAMADEVNGERLITENPVDVLKQKGIKRSIKKREGYLEDRDISKLITFFHDAKDWPETPAHGVTNQGINYIMLLMATGLRKSEALSLQWGDVDWYKETFLVRDTKNGSNHHVPMSSLTKWLLRKQQEVSRDTEWVFPARYGTNHMTEP
;
A
#
# COMPACT_ATOMS: atom_id res chain seq x y z
N GLU A 1 10.34 -16.13 -26.08
CA GLU A 1 10.05 -14.97 -26.92
C GLU A 1 9.07 -14.05 -26.22
N VAL A 2 7.82 -14.42 -25.97
CA VAL A 2 6.77 -13.60 -25.33
C VAL A 2 7.18 -13.03 -23.95
N PHE A 3 7.87 -13.83 -23.10
CA PHE A 3 8.34 -13.32 -21.81
C PHE A 3 9.38 -12.21 -21.99
N ALA A 4 10.34 -12.39 -22.89
CA ALA A 4 11.36 -11.39 -23.16
C ALA A 4 10.75 -10.11 -23.73
N GLU A 5 9.87 -10.22 -24.69
CA GLU A 5 9.14 -9.11 -25.27
C GLU A 5 8.31 -8.34 -24.21
N THR A 6 7.56 -9.06 -23.36
CA THR A 6 6.80 -8.44 -22.27
C THR A 6 7.71 -7.73 -21.27
N ARG A 7 8.87 -8.33 -20.96
CA ARG A 7 9.88 -7.72 -20.08
C ARG A 7 10.44 -6.45 -20.66
N ASP A 8 10.79 -6.47 -21.95
CA ASP A 8 11.45 -5.34 -22.62
C ASP A 8 10.47 -4.17 -22.84
N ASN A 9 9.20 -4.47 -23.12
CA ASN A 9 8.16 -3.46 -23.32
C ASN A 9 7.50 -2.95 -22.05
N ARG A 10 7.36 -3.78 -21.00
CA ARG A 10 6.57 -3.49 -19.79
C ARG A 10 7.36 -3.62 -18.48
N GLY A 11 8.62 -4.01 -18.57
CA GLY A 11 9.52 -4.23 -17.44
C GLY A 11 9.40 -5.62 -16.78
N GLN A 12 10.48 -6.00 -16.11
CA GLN A 12 10.66 -7.30 -15.45
C GLN A 12 9.53 -7.63 -14.47
N ALA A 13 9.06 -6.66 -13.69
CA ALA A 13 8.03 -6.88 -12.68
C ALA A 13 6.68 -7.28 -13.30
N THR A 14 6.29 -6.58 -14.37
CA THR A 14 5.05 -6.84 -15.10
C THR A 14 5.10 -8.20 -15.79
N ALA A 15 6.18 -8.51 -16.49
CA ALA A 15 6.40 -9.81 -17.12
C ALA A 15 6.35 -10.94 -16.07
N SER A 16 7.05 -10.79 -14.95
CA SER A 16 7.07 -11.81 -13.88
C SER A 16 5.68 -12.04 -13.26
N LYS A 17 4.90 -10.96 -13.07
CA LYS A 17 3.52 -11.05 -12.54
C LYS A 17 2.60 -11.74 -13.53
N ALA A 18 2.62 -11.35 -14.81
CA ALA A 18 1.81 -11.94 -15.86
C ALA A 18 2.07 -13.44 -15.99
N PHE A 19 3.33 -13.84 -16.10
CA PHE A 19 3.72 -15.24 -16.23
C PHE A 19 3.50 -16.07 -14.95
N ARG A 20 3.42 -15.45 -13.78
CA ARG A 20 2.98 -16.11 -12.55
C ARG A 20 1.51 -16.47 -12.60
N ILE A 21 0.68 -15.52 -13.09
CA ILE A 21 -0.77 -15.75 -13.27
C ILE A 21 -1.01 -16.83 -14.31
N ILE A 22 -0.36 -16.75 -15.48
CA ILE A 22 -0.46 -17.76 -16.53
C ILE A 22 -0.05 -19.14 -16.00
N SER A 23 1.06 -19.22 -15.28
CA SER A 23 1.50 -20.48 -14.69
C SER A 23 0.49 -21.05 -13.68
N ALA A 24 -0.17 -20.20 -12.89
CA ALA A 24 -1.21 -20.65 -11.97
C ALA A 24 -2.45 -21.20 -12.71
N VAL A 25 -2.86 -20.55 -13.79
CA VAL A 25 -3.97 -21.01 -14.65
C VAL A 25 -3.66 -22.36 -15.26
N PHE A 26 -2.46 -22.56 -15.82
CA PHE A 26 -2.06 -23.85 -16.37
C PHE A 26 -1.97 -24.95 -15.29
N ASN A 27 -1.41 -24.63 -14.13
CA ASN A 27 -1.36 -25.59 -13.01
C ASN A 27 -2.77 -25.98 -12.53
N TYR A 28 -3.72 -25.05 -12.51
CA TYR A 28 -5.12 -25.34 -12.20
C TYR A 28 -5.73 -26.26 -13.25
N ALA A 29 -5.59 -25.92 -14.55
CA ALA A 29 -6.12 -26.71 -15.66
C ALA A 29 -5.48 -28.10 -15.76
N MET A 30 -4.25 -28.30 -15.32
CA MET A 30 -3.60 -29.62 -15.24
C MET A 30 -4.22 -30.54 -14.17
N ALA A 31 -4.94 -29.96 -13.19
CA ALA A 31 -5.66 -30.73 -12.18
C ALA A 31 -7.03 -31.18 -12.65
N ASP A 32 -7.57 -30.61 -13.74
CA ASP A 32 -8.85 -30.97 -14.30
C ASP A 32 -8.75 -32.18 -15.25
N GLU A 33 -9.72 -33.08 -15.14
CA GLU A 33 -9.87 -34.24 -16.02
C GLU A 33 -11.23 -34.15 -16.73
N VAL A 34 -11.22 -34.39 -18.05
CA VAL A 34 -12.44 -34.50 -18.86
C VAL A 34 -12.47 -35.90 -19.43
N ASN A 35 -13.54 -36.66 -19.12
CA ASN A 35 -13.71 -38.08 -19.48
C ASN A 35 -12.55 -38.99 -19.00
N GLY A 36 -11.92 -38.67 -17.86
CA GLY A 36 -10.80 -39.44 -17.31
C GLY A 36 -9.43 -39.15 -17.95
N GLU A 37 -9.36 -38.18 -18.84
CA GLU A 37 -8.09 -37.72 -19.45
C GLU A 37 -7.78 -36.28 -19.09
N ARG A 38 -6.51 -35.98 -18.83
CA ARG A 38 -6.03 -34.61 -18.62
C ARG A 38 -5.89 -33.89 -19.95
N LEU A 39 -6.58 -32.77 -20.10
CA LEU A 39 -6.49 -31.92 -21.28
C LEU A 39 -5.11 -31.26 -21.42
N ILE A 40 -4.44 -30.98 -20.32
CA ILE A 40 -3.13 -30.32 -20.26
C ILE A 40 -2.22 -31.15 -19.35
N THR A 41 -1.14 -31.65 -19.90
CA THR A 41 -0.17 -32.51 -19.19
C THR A 41 1.05 -31.74 -18.70
N GLU A 42 1.36 -30.59 -19.30
CA GLU A 42 2.54 -29.79 -18.97
C GLU A 42 2.23 -28.30 -18.91
N ASN A 43 2.90 -27.59 -18.00
CA ASN A 43 2.79 -26.15 -17.91
C ASN A 43 3.80 -25.47 -18.85
N PRO A 44 3.36 -24.79 -19.93
CA PRO A 44 4.26 -24.20 -20.92
C PRO A 44 5.16 -23.09 -20.31
N VAL A 45 4.81 -22.55 -19.14
CA VAL A 45 5.63 -21.54 -18.45
C VAL A 45 6.88 -22.16 -17.81
N ASP A 46 6.90 -23.47 -17.55
CA ASP A 46 8.05 -24.14 -16.97
C ASP A 46 9.27 -24.18 -17.91
N VAL A 47 9.04 -24.03 -19.21
CA VAL A 47 10.10 -23.81 -20.20
C VAL A 47 11.01 -22.62 -19.85
N LEU A 48 10.48 -21.59 -19.20
CA LEU A 48 11.29 -20.45 -18.75
C LEU A 48 12.30 -20.88 -17.66
N LYS A 49 11.87 -21.77 -16.78
CA LYS A 49 12.70 -22.35 -15.73
C LYS A 49 13.79 -23.26 -16.32
N GLN A 50 13.41 -24.11 -17.27
CA GLN A 50 14.34 -24.99 -17.98
C GLN A 50 15.41 -24.18 -18.76
N LYS A 51 15.03 -23.05 -19.34
CA LYS A 51 15.96 -22.14 -20.04
C LYS A 51 16.74 -21.20 -19.10
N GLY A 52 16.64 -21.38 -17.78
CA GLY A 52 17.34 -20.56 -16.79
C GLY A 52 16.88 -19.09 -16.74
N ILE A 53 15.71 -18.77 -17.32
CA ILE A 53 15.19 -17.41 -17.33
C ILE A 53 14.64 -17.07 -15.94
N LYS A 54 15.34 -16.17 -15.25
CA LYS A 54 14.95 -15.71 -13.91
C LYS A 54 13.72 -14.81 -13.98
N ARG A 55 12.65 -15.21 -13.29
CA ARG A 55 11.44 -14.40 -13.11
C ARG A 55 11.46 -13.57 -11.82
N SER A 56 12.50 -13.74 -11.00
CA SER A 56 12.66 -13.01 -9.75
C SER A 56 12.90 -11.51 -10.00
N ILE A 57 12.24 -10.68 -9.20
CA ILE A 57 12.46 -9.25 -9.17
C ILE A 57 13.53 -8.98 -8.11
N LYS A 58 14.54 -8.17 -8.44
CA LYS A 58 15.52 -7.73 -7.44
C LYS A 58 14.80 -6.99 -6.32
N LYS A 59 15.04 -7.40 -5.08
CA LYS A 59 14.49 -6.73 -3.90
C LYS A 59 15.01 -5.28 -3.87
N ARG A 60 14.12 -4.34 -3.57
CA ARG A 60 14.54 -2.96 -3.29
C ARG A 60 15.18 -2.92 -1.91
N GLU A 61 16.38 -2.37 -1.82
CA GLU A 61 17.17 -2.27 -0.58
C GLU A 61 17.34 -0.80 -0.15
N GLY A 62 16.63 0.12 -0.81
CA GLY A 62 16.68 1.54 -0.45
C GLY A 62 15.97 1.81 0.87
N TYR A 63 16.60 2.59 1.73
CA TYR A 63 16.07 3.14 2.96
C TYR A 63 16.47 4.62 3.08
N LEU A 64 15.78 5.36 3.94
CA LEU A 64 16.12 6.74 4.23
C LEU A 64 17.24 6.77 5.27
N GLU A 65 18.33 7.49 4.97
CA GLU A 65 19.37 7.76 5.95
C GLU A 65 18.90 8.85 6.95
N ASP A 66 19.52 8.93 8.12
CA ASP A 66 19.15 9.89 9.18
C ASP A 66 19.11 11.34 8.68
N ARG A 67 20.03 11.71 7.79
CA ARG A 67 20.04 13.05 7.16
C ARG A 67 18.82 13.29 6.27
N ASP A 68 18.29 12.25 5.62
CA ASP A 68 17.13 12.37 4.72
C ASP A 68 15.84 12.39 5.54
N ILE A 69 15.81 11.65 6.65
CA ILE A 69 14.73 11.72 7.64
C ILE A 69 14.66 13.14 8.23
N SER A 70 15.80 13.72 8.59
CA SER A 70 15.85 15.10 9.11
C SER A 70 15.33 16.13 8.11
N LYS A 71 15.70 16.02 6.83
CA LYS A 71 15.18 16.90 5.76
C LYS A 71 13.67 16.71 5.57
N LEU A 72 13.19 15.47 5.64
CA LEU A 72 11.76 15.17 5.51
C LEU A 72 10.96 15.76 6.66
N ILE A 73 11.46 15.67 7.90
CA ILE A 73 10.84 16.29 9.07
C ILE A 73 10.81 17.81 8.93
N THR A 74 11.91 18.44 8.49
CA THR A 74 11.97 19.88 8.22
C THR A 74 10.96 20.28 7.15
N PHE A 75 10.90 19.52 6.05
CA PHE A 75 9.91 19.73 4.99
C PHE A 75 8.48 19.70 5.53
N PHE A 76 8.12 18.70 6.34
CA PHE A 76 6.78 18.62 6.93
C PHE A 76 6.51 19.75 7.94
N HIS A 77 7.54 20.17 8.68
CA HIS A 77 7.43 21.31 9.59
C HIS A 77 7.13 22.60 8.84
N ASP A 78 7.81 22.86 7.74
CA ASP A 78 7.62 24.07 6.94
C ASP A 78 6.31 24.01 6.14
N ALA A 79 5.94 22.82 5.67
CA ALA A 79 4.74 22.61 4.87
C ALA A 79 3.43 22.79 5.67
N LYS A 80 3.44 22.68 7.00
CA LYS A 80 2.25 22.91 7.85
C LYS A 80 1.68 24.33 7.73
N ASP A 81 2.52 25.30 7.39
CA ASP A 81 2.17 26.72 7.25
C ASP A 81 1.84 27.08 5.79
N TRP A 82 1.86 26.10 4.87
CA TRP A 82 1.51 26.33 3.47
C TRP A 82 0.01 26.52 3.32
N PRO A 83 -0.43 27.44 2.44
CA PRO A 83 -1.85 27.59 2.15
C PRO A 83 -2.44 26.32 1.57
N GLU A 84 -3.70 26.02 1.89
CA GLU A 84 -4.41 24.80 1.48
C GLU A 84 -4.55 24.59 -0.03
N THR A 85 -4.26 25.60 -0.84
CA THR A 85 -4.20 25.52 -2.30
C THR A 85 -2.75 25.45 -2.74
N PRO A 86 -2.19 24.27 -2.92
CA PRO A 86 -0.75 24.16 -3.03
C PRO A 86 -0.29 24.46 -4.45
N ALA A 87 0.57 25.44 -4.57
CA ALA A 87 1.51 25.50 -5.69
C ALA A 87 2.37 24.21 -5.78
N HIS A 88 2.37 23.37 -4.73
CA HIS A 88 3.21 22.19 -4.56
C HIS A 88 2.45 20.85 -4.49
N GLY A 89 1.13 20.84 -4.68
CA GLY A 89 0.33 19.60 -4.75
C GLY A 89 0.16 18.82 -3.43
N VAL A 90 0.68 19.31 -2.29
CA VAL A 90 0.59 18.62 -1.00
C VAL A 90 -0.36 19.36 -0.06
N THR A 91 -1.34 18.66 0.50
CA THR A 91 -2.30 19.20 1.47
C THR A 91 -1.88 18.89 2.90
N ASN A 92 -2.34 19.67 3.89
CA ASN A 92 -2.11 19.38 5.30
C ASN A 92 -2.60 17.97 5.68
N GLN A 93 -3.72 17.54 5.13
CA GLN A 93 -4.22 16.17 5.29
C GLN A 93 -3.24 15.14 4.71
N GLY A 94 -2.66 15.39 3.53
CA GLY A 94 -1.65 14.51 2.91
C GLY A 94 -0.38 14.41 3.76
N ILE A 95 0.06 15.53 4.34
CA ILE A 95 1.20 15.57 5.26
C ILE A 95 0.91 14.73 6.52
N ASN A 96 -0.23 14.97 7.18
CA ASN A 96 -0.62 14.23 8.37
C ASN A 96 -0.73 12.72 8.09
N TYR A 97 -1.25 12.36 6.93
CA TYR A 97 -1.34 10.97 6.48
C TYR A 97 0.03 10.30 6.34
N ILE A 98 0.97 10.94 5.64
CA ILE A 98 2.33 10.40 5.45
C ILE A 98 3.05 10.29 6.79
N MET A 99 2.93 11.31 7.64
CA MET A 99 3.52 11.30 8.98
C MET A 99 2.93 10.19 9.86
N LEU A 100 1.61 9.93 9.75
CA LEU A 100 0.96 8.81 10.47
C LEU A 100 1.52 7.47 10.01
N LEU A 101 1.67 7.26 8.69
CA LEU A 101 2.28 6.04 8.17
C LEU A 101 3.71 5.83 8.70
N MET A 102 4.51 6.88 8.75
CA MET A 102 5.88 6.82 9.28
C MET A 102 5.90 6.53 10.78
N ALA A 103 4.99 7.14 11.55
CA ALA A 103 4.93 6.98 13.01
C ALA A 103 4.38 5.62 13.46
N THR A 104 3.59 4.94 12.61
CA THR A 104 2.85 3.72 13.00
C THR A 104 3.24 2.47 12.21
N GLY A 105 3.84 2.63 11.03
CA GLY A 105 4.12 1.52 10.12
C GLY A 105 2.88 0.88 9.48
N LEU A 106 1.73 1.54 9.53
CA LEU A 106 0.50 1.06 8.91
C LEU A 106 0.66 0.89 7.39
N ARG A 107 -0.08 -0.08 6.84
CA ARG A 107 -0.21 -0.15 5.37
C ARG A 107 -1.04 1.04 4.87
N LYS A 108 -0.80 1.42 3.60
CA LYS A 108 -1.53 2.50 2.93
C LYS A 108 -3.06 2.38 3.13
N SER A 109 -3.63 1.23 2.82
CA SER A 109 -5.07 1.00 2.94
C SER A 109 -5.58 1.05 4.38
N GLU A 110 -4.81 0.54 5.34
CA GLU A 110 -5.17 0.53 6.76
C GLU A 110 -5.29 1.96 7.32
N ALA A 111 -4.34 2.83 6.98
CA ALA A 111 -4.40 4.23 7.41
C ALA A 111 -5.50 5.01 6.70
N LEU A 112 -5.75 4.75 5.39
CA LEU A 112 -6.82 5.42 4.64
C LEU A 112 -8.20 5.06 5.15
N SER A 113 -8.43 3.80 5.54
CA SER A 113 -9.71 3.31 6.07
C SER A 113 -9.91 3.56 7.56
N LEU A 114 -9.04 4.32 8.23
CA LEU A 114 -9.16 4.61 9.65
C LEU A 114 -10.35 5.55 9.89
N GLN A 115 -11.21 5.19 10.85
CA GLN A 115 -12.37 5.97 11.26
C GLN A 115 -12.15 6.60 12.64
N TRP A 116 -12.77 7.75 12.88
CA TRP A 116 -12.72 8.40 14.20
C TRP A 116 -13.34 7.54 15.31
N GLY A 117 -14.35 6.71 14.97
CA GLY A 117 -14.95 5.75 15.89
C GLY A 117 -14.00 4.62 16.32
N ASP A 118 -12.91 4.42 15.60
CA ASP A 118 -11.87 3.43 15.95
C ASP A 118 -10.78 3.99 16.87
N VAL A 119 -10.76 5.30 17.13
CA VAL A 119 -9.74 5.96 17.97
C VAL A 119 -10.22 6.02 19.42
N ASP A 120 -9.61 5.23 20.27
CA ASP A 120 -9.86 5.24 21.72
C ASP A 120 -8.82 6.15 22.41
N TRP A 121 -9.22 7.39 22.68
CA TRP A 121 -8.38 8.38 23.34
C TRP A 121 -8.07 8.04 24.81
N TYR A 122 -8.95 7.27 25.47
CA TYR A 122 -8.78 6.88 26.86
C TYR A 122 -7.76 5.76 27.01
N LYS A 123 -7.87 4.72 26.14
CA LYS A 123 -6.90 3.62 26.11
C LYS A 123 -5.63 3.96 25.33
N GLU A 124 -5.62 5.13 24.70
CA GLU A 124 -4.53 5.56 23.82
C GLU A 124 -4.20 4.54 22.72
N THR A 125 -5.24 3.99 22.09
CA THR A 125 -5.13 3.02 21.00
C THR A 125 -6.08 3.38 19.87
N PHE A 126 -5.84 2.84 18.68
CA PHE A 126 -6.82 2.82 17.61
C PHE A 126 -6.91 1.43 16.99
N LEU A 127 -8.11 1.10 16.50
CA LEU A 127 -8.41 -0.19 15.89
C LEU A 127 -8.12 -0.14 14.40
N VAL A 128 -7.31 -1.07 13.92
CA VAL A 128 -7.09 -1.31 12.48
C VAL A 128 -7.94 -2.49 12.06
N ARG A 129 -8.88 -2.24 11.14
CA ARG A 129 -9.81 -3.25 10.64
C ARG A 129 -9.31 -3.88 9.34
N ASP A 130 -9.81 -5.05 9.02
CA ASP A 130 -9.63 -5.74 7.73
C ASP A 130 -8.19 -5.77 7.22
N THR A 131 -7.26 -6.13 8.11
CA THR A 131 -5.86 -6.27 7.69
C THR A 131 -5.74 -7.37 6.64
N LYS A 132 -4.66 -7.34 5.86
CA LYS A 132 -4.39 -8.33 4.81
C LYS A 132 -4.54 -9.79 5.27
N ASN A 133 -4.47 -10.04 6.59
CA ASN A 133 -4.61 -11.36 7.19
C ASN A 133 -6.03 -11.62 7.72
N GLY A 134 -6.98 -10.71 7.48
CA GLY A 134 -8.38 -10.83 7.94
C GLY A 134 -8.56 -10.65 9.45
N SER A 135 -7.57 -10.13 10.17
CA SER A 135 -7.65 -9.89 11.61
C SER A 135 -7.61 -8.42 11.95
N ASN A 136 -8.43 -8.01 12.91
CA ASN A 136 -8.38 -6.68 13.49
C ASN A 136 -7.30 -6.63 14.58
N HIS A 137 -6.61 -5.49 14.73
CA HIS A 137 -5.67 -5.30 15.82
C HIS A 137 -5.66 -3.87 16.33
N HIS A 138 -5.36 -3.71 17.63
CA HIS A 138 -5.21 -2.41 18.27
C HIS A 138 -3.75 -1.95 18.16
N VAL A 139 -3.57 -0.71 17.72
CA VAL A 139 -2.26 -0.07 17.63
C VAL A 139 -2.15 0.97 18.73
N PRO A 140 -1.14 0.92 19.61
CA PRO A 140 -0.92 1.93 20.63
C PRO A 140 -0.51 3.26 20.02
N MET A 141 -1.02 4.37 20.56
CA MET A 141 -0.70 5.71 20.11
C MET A 141 0.51 6.27 20.87
N SER A 142 1.60 6.52 20.17
CA SER A 142 2.70 7.33 20.69
C SER A 142 2.25 8.80 20.86
N SER A 143 3.05 9.60 21.58
CA SER A 143 2.78 11.05 21.71
C SER A 143 2.70 11.74 20.34
N LEU A 144 3.54 11.33 19.39
CA LEU A 144 3.51 11.84 18.03
C LEU A 144 2.21 11.44 17.31
N THR A 145 1.78 10.17 17.41
CA THR A 145 0.55 9.70 16.81
C THR A 145 -0.68 10.44 17.36
N LYS A 146 -0.74 10.63 18.68
CA LYS A 146 -1.80 11.42 19.34
C LYS A 146 -1.83 12.87 18.82
N TRP A 147 -0.68 13.49 18.70
CA TRP A 147 -0.58 14.85 18.18
C TRP A 147 -1.03 14.93 16.72
N LEU A 148 -0.60 13.99 15.86
CA LEU A 148 -1.00 13.93 14.45
C LEU A 148 -2.51 13.76 14.28
N LEU A 149 -3.12 12.84 15.04
CA LEU A 149 -4.56 12.60 14.96
C LEU A 149 -5.35 13.83 15.44
N ARG A 150 -4.90 14.55 16.49
CA ARG A 150 -5.52 15.80 16.90
C ARG A 150 -5.41 16.88 15.82
N LYS A 151 -4.23 17.04 15.21
CA LYS A 151 -4.05 17.96 14.07
C LYS A 151 -4.90 17.57 12.87
N GLN A 152 -5.05 16.30 12.60
CA GLN A 152 -5.93 15.82 11.55
C GLN A 152 -7.41 16.12 11.86
N GLN A 153 -7.81 16.05 13.12
CA GLN A 153 -9.17 16.40 13.54
C GLN A 153 -9.50 17.89 13.31
N GLU A 154 -8.50 18.78 13.44
CA GLU A 154 -8.67 20.23 13.16
C GLU A 154 -8.93 20.50 11.66
N VAL A 155 -8.39 19.68 10.76
CA VAL A 155 -8.50 19.86 9.30
C VAL A 155 -9.50 18.92 8.64
N SER A 156 -9.87 17.81 9.30
CA SER A 156 -10.90 16.91 8.80
C SER A 156 -12.28 17.56 8.93
N ARG A 157 -13.10 17.33 7.92
CA ARG A 157 -14.51 17.72 7.95
C ARG A 157 -15.26 16.84 8.95
N ASP A 158 -16.50 17.18 9.26
CA ASP A 158 -17.41 16.36 10.07
C ASP A 158 -17.81 15.09 9.30
N THR A 159 -16.91 14.13 9.28
CA THR A 159 -17.02 12.83 8.62
C THR A 159 -16.57 11.72 9.55
N GLU A 160 -16.96 10.47 9.27
CA GLU A 160 -16.48 9.31 10.01
C GLU A 160 -14.99 9.00 9.80
N TRP A 161 -14.42 9.42 8.66
CA TRP A 161 -13.07 9.10 8.24
C TRP A 161 -12.02 10.04 8.83
N VAL A 162 -10.92 9.49 9.29
CA VAL A 162 -9.76 10.29 9.71
C VAL A 162 -9.17 11.03 8.51
N PHE A 163 -9.12 10.39 7.36
CA PHE A 163 -8.65 10.97 6.10
C PHE A 163 -9.77 10.95 5.05
N PRO A 164 -10.68 11.91 5.09
CA PRO A 164 -11.81 11.96 4.16
C PRO A 164 -11.36 12.30 2.74
N ALA A 165 -12.12 11.83 1.75
CA ALA A 165 -11.94 12.25 0.37
C ALA A 165 -12.22 13.76 0.22
N ARG A 166 -11.56 14.39 -0.75
CA ARG A 166 -11.79 15.81 -1.06
C ARG A 166 -13.25 16.06 -1.49
N TYR A 167 -13.83 15.08 -2.17
CA TYR A 167 -15.23 15.10 -2.64
C TYR A 167 -15.90 13.77 -2.28
N GLY A 168 -17.19 13.85 -1.92
CA GLY A 168 -17.98 12.68 -1.53
C GLY A 168 -17.88 12.33 -0.04
N THR A 169 -18.34 11.14 0.31
CA THR A 169 -18.50 10.67 1.70
C THR A 169 -17.47 9.58 2.09
N ASN A 170 -16.61 9.16 1.18
CA ASN A 170 -15.63 8.12 1.42
C ASN A 170 -14.29 8.68 1.98
N HIS A 171 -13.40 7.76 2.34
CA HIS A 171 -12.02 8.10 2.67
C HIS A 171 -11.21 8.50 1.42
N MET A 172 -10.10 9.17 1.63
CA MET A 172 -9.12 9.53 0.60
C MET A 172 -8.59 8.27 -0.10
N THR A 173 -8.45 8.30 -1.42
CA THR A 173 -7.91 7.18 -2.21
C THR A 173 -6.42 7.31 -2.46
N GLU A 174 -5.95 8.56 -2.65
CA GLU A 174 -4.53 8.92 -2.80
C GLU A 174 -4.28 10.28 -2.16
N PRO A 175 -3.11 10.49 -1.52
CA PRO A 175 -2.74 11.76 -0.90
C PRO A 175 -2.41 12.84 -1.93
#